data_518c1941a42564ba4fb2b5ce34715e07
#
_entry.id   518c1941a42564ba4fb2b5ce34715e07
#
_cell.length_a   1.000
_cell.length_b   1.000
_cell.length_c   1.000
_cell.angle_alpha   90.00
_cell.angle_beta   90.00
_cell.angle_gamma   90.00
#
_symmetry.space_group_name_H-M   'P 1'
#
loop_
_entity.id
_entity.type
_entity.pdbx_description
1 polymer ?
#
loop_
_entity_poly.entity_id
_entity_poly.type
_entity_poly.pdbx_seq_one_letter_code
_entity_poly.pdbx_strand_id
1 'polypeptide(L)'
;MTELYINSIRILDIVHGTSVDGPGLRTSIYGAGCTHQCPGCHNPQSWDPSGGTSVSVREVAEEVLAEGLDVTFSGGDPMFQPEAFTLLANIIRANSTHDIWCYTGYRIERLFSDPRRHALLEQVDVLVDGPYVQSLRDLSLLFRGSANQRLVDVPATLAQGRVVLYTPEDVTYEYISKPRQAILPSSPMRATAASILEHSNAL
;
A
#
# COMPACT_ATOMS: atom_id res chain seq x y z
N MET A 1 -12.87 -19.34 -15.26
CA MET A 1 -12.10 -18.23 -15.85
C MET A 1 -12.02 -17.00 -14.94
N THR A 2 -12.87 -16.88 -13.92
CA THR A 2 -12.92 -15.73 -13.00
C THR A 2 -11.78 -15.71 -11.96
N GLU A 3 -11.28 -16.87 -11.53
CA GLU A 3 -10.20 -16.97 -10.53
C GLU A 3 -8.81 -16.52 -11.02
N LEU A 4 -8.52 -16.61 -12.32
CA LEU A 4 -7.23 -16.23 -12.88
C LEU A 4 -7.00 -14.71 -12.92
N TYR A 5 -8.07 -13.90 -12.96
CA TYR A 5 -7.97 -12.44 -12.97
C TYR A 5 -7.79 -11.82 -11.57
N ILE A 6 -8.22 -12.53 -10.51
CA ILE A 6 -8.12 -12.03 -9.12
C ILE A 6 -6.68 -12.14 -8.59
N ASN A 7 -5.84 -13.00 -9.17
CA ASN A 7 -4.48 -13.26 -8.69
C ASN A 7 -3.40 -12.37 -9.34
N SER A 8 -3.77 -11.45 -10.21
CA SER A 8 -2.83 -10.52 -10.83
C SER A 8 -3.19 -9.08 -10.53
N ILE A 9 -2.16 -8.28 -10.39
CA ILE A 9 -2.24 -6.83 -10.22
C ILE A 9 -1.40 -6.16 -11.32
N ARG A 10 -1.88 -5.05 -11.85
CA ARG A 10 -1.13 -4.28 -12.83
C ARG A 10 -0.48 -3.10 -12.14
N ILE A 11 0.83 -3.07 -12.16
CA ILE A 11 1.64 -2.06 -11.49
C ILE A 11 2.59 -1.37 -12.48
N LEU A 12 2.92 -0.14 -12.16
CA LEU A 12 3.92 0.66 -12.87
C LEU A 12 5.30 0.43 -12.26
N ASP A 13 5.35 0.41 -10.92
CA ASP A 13 6.61 0.33 -10.19
C ASP A 13 6.37 -0.09 -8.74
N ILE A 14 7.43 -0.60 -8.10
CA ILE A 14 7.55 -0.78 -6.65
C ILE A 14 8.79 -0.01 -6.21
N VAL A 15 8.63 0.92 -5.27
CA VAL A 15 9.75 1.73 -4.76
C VAL A 15 9.92 1.45 -3.27
N HIS A 16 11.09 0.91 -2.92
CA HIS A 16 11.45 0.61 -1.54
C HIS A 16 12.16 1.79 -0.88
N GLY A 17 11.92 1.96 0.43
CA GLY A 17 12.62 2.97 1.24
C GLY A 17 12.22 4.41 0.93
N THR A 18 11.05 4.66 0.36
CA THR A 18 10.53 6.01 0.16
C THR A 18 9.98 6.61 1.46
N SER A 19 10.14 7.93 1.65
CA SER A 19 9.61 8.68 2.79
C SER A 19 8.61 9.77 2.38
N VAL A 20 8.23 9.81 1.09
CA VAL A 20 7.33 10.86 0.56
C VAL A 20 5.87 10.45 0.55
N ASP A 21 5.60 9.15 0.62
CA ASP A 21 4.25 8.59 0.49
C ASP A 21 3.65 8.16 1.84
N GLY A 22 4.14 8.73 2.93
CA GLY A 22 3.72 8.44 4.31
C GLY A 22 4.88 8.54 5.30
N PRO A 23 4.62 8.41 6.62
CA PRO A 23 5.64 8.51 7.65
C PRO A 23 6.62 7.33 7.60
N GLY A 24 7.85 7.57 8.00
CA GLY A 24 8.92 6.57 8.02
C GLY A 24 9.41 6.16 6.63
N LEU A 25 10.09 5.02 6.55
CA LEU A 25 10.48 4.39 5.29
C LEU A 25 9.43 3.36 4.90
N ARG A 26 8.98 3.42 3.66
CA ARG A 26 7.87 2.61 3.15
C ARG A 26 8.21 1.95 1.83
N THR A 27 7.55 0.85 1.55
CA THR A 27 7.48 0.30 0.20
C THR A 27 6.21 0.83 -0.47
N SER A 28 6.36 1.62 -1.52
CA SER A 28 5.25 2.17 -2.30
C SER A 28 5.00 1.34 -3.54
N ILE A 29 3.75 0.86 -3.71
CA ILE A 29 3.29 0.12 -4.88
C ILE A 29 2.46 1.06 -5.74
N TYR A 30 2.92 1.32 -6.96
CA TYR A 30 2.26 2.22 -7.90
C TYR A 30 1.43 1.44 -8.89
N GLY A 31 0.10 1.40 -8.66
CA GLY A 31 -0.86 0.73 -9.55
C GLY A 31 -1.07 1.47 -10.87
N ALA A 32 -1.48 0.75 -11.92
CA ALA A 32 -1.94 1.33 -13.18
C ALA A 32 -3.46 1.47 -13.20
N GLY A 33 -3.94 2.51 -13.89
CA GLY A 33 -5.36 2.83 -14.03
C GLY A 33 -5.84 3.90 -13.05
N CYS A 34 -6.39 4.99 -13.60
CA CYS A 34 -7.02 6.06 -12.83
C CYS A 34 -8.11 6.74 -13.67
N THR A 35 -9.32 6.84 -13.14
CA THR A 35 -10.43 7.51 -13.82
C THR A 35 -10.55 8.99 -13.51
N HIS A 36 -9.81 9.49 -12.51
CA HIS A 36 -9.93 10.89 -12.07
C HIS A 36 -9.29 11.89 -13.02
N GLN A 37 -8.16 11.53 -13.66
CA GLN A 37 -7.46 12.36 -14.65
C GLN A 37 -7.28 13.81 -14.18
N CYS A 38 -6.85 14.01 -12.94
CA CYS A 38 -6.76 15.32 -12.32
C CYS A 38 -5.82 16.25 -13.10
N PRO A 39 -6.23 17.46 -13.49
CA PRO A 39 -5.34 18.44 -14.11
C PRO A 39 -4.12 18.72 -13.23
N GLY A 40 -2.92 18.62 -13.83
CA GLY A 40 -1.66 18.81 -13.10
C GLY A 40 -1.23 17.63 -12.22
N CYS A 41 -1.85 16.47 -12.36
CA CYS A 41 -1.39 15.25 -11.73
C CYS A 41 0.10 15.03 -12.03
N HIS A 42 0.90 14.70 -11.01
CA HIS A 42 2.34 14.49 -11.21
C HIS A 42 2.66 13.09 -11.77
N ASN A 43 1.67 12.19 -11.83
CA ASN A 43 1.82 10.83 -12.35
C ASN A 43 0.80 10.51 -13.48
N PRO A 44 0.71 11.32 -14.56
CA PRO A 44 -0.31 11.14 -15.60
C PRO A 44 -0.15 9.84 -16.39
N GLN A 45 1.07 9.27 -16.47
CA GLN A 45 1.33 7.98 -17.10
C GLN A 45 0.61 6.81 -16.40
N SER A 46 0.19 7.01 -15.17
CA SER A 46 -0.54 6.00 -14.41
C SER A 46 -2.05 5.91 -14.73
N TRP A 47 -2.57 6.83 -15.53
CA TRP A 47 -3.99 6.83 -15.87
C TRP A 47 -4.40 5.68 -16.78
N ASP A 48 -3.49 5.24 -17.67
CA ASP A 48 -3.73 4.14 -18.60
C ASP A 48 -3.83 2.81 -17.81
N PRO A 49 -4.99 2.13 -17.83
CA PRO A 49 -5.15 0.84 -17.16
C PRO A 49 -4.38 -0.29 -17.85
N SER A 50 -3.89 -0.09 -19.08
CA SER A 50 -3.02 -1.04 -19.79
C SER A 50 -1.54 -0.78 -19.54
N GLY A 51 -1.21 0.34 -18.89
CA GLY A 51 0.15 0.71 -18.52
C GLY A 51 0.80 -0.26 -17.54
N GLY A 52 2.12 -0.19 -17.43
CA GLY A 52 2.89 -1.02 -16.52
C GLY A 52 2.86 -2.52 -16.86
N THR A 53 3.15 -3.34 -15.87
CA THR A 53 3.26 -4.80 -16.00
C THR A 53 2.20 -5.51 -15.16
N SER A 54 1.62 -6.57 -15.71
CA SER A 54 0.75 -7.48 -14.95
C SER A 54 1.61 -8.50 -14.24
N VAL A 55 1.55 -8.53 -12.93
CA VAL A 55 2.35 -9.42 -12.07
C VAL A 55 1.43 -10.18 -11.11
N SER A 56 1.92 -11.29 -10.55
CA SER A 56 1.19 -12.02 -9.53
C SER A 56 1.11 -11.19 -8.24
N VAL A 57 -0.08 -11.12 -7.64
CA VAL A 57 -0.26 -10.48 -6.32
C VAL A 57 0.63 -11.13 -5.27
N ARG A 58 0.85 -12.45 -5.36
CA ARG A 58 1.74 -13.18 -4.45
C ARG A 58 3.20 -12.77 -4.59
N GLU A 59 3.70 -12.63 -5.82
CA GLU A 59 5.07 -12.15 -6.06
C GLU A 59 5.28 -10.76 -5.50
N VAL A 60 4.33 -9.85 -5.72
CA VAL A 60 4.37 -8.49 -5.11
C VAL A 60 4.37 -8.56 -3.58
N ALA A 61 3.54 -9.42 -2.99
CA ALA A 61 3.49 -9.58 -1.54
C ALA A 61 4.79 -10.15 -0.97
N GLU A 62 5.41 -11.12 -1.63
CA GLU A 62 6.69 -11.71 -1.23
C GLU A 62 7.80 -10.65 -1.27
N GLU A 63 7.87 -9.84 -2.32
CA GLU A 63 8.81 -8.73 -2.45
C GLU A 63 8.62 -7.69 -1.33
N VAL A 64 7.39 -7.24 -1.10
CA VAL A 64 7.06 -6.26 -0.06
C VAL A 64 7.40 -6.76 1.35
N LEU A 65 7.08 -8.02 1.64
CA LEU A 65 7.35 -8.63 2.94
C LEU A 65 8.85 -8.86 3.19
N ALA A 66 9.64 -9.11 2.13
CA ALA A 66 11.08 -9.26 2.23
C ALA A 66 11.79 -7.97 2.67
N GLU A 67 11.26 -6.81 2.27
CA GLU A 67 11.81 -5.50 2.66
C GLU A 67 11.52 -5.14 4.12
N GLY A 68 10.44 -5.65 4.71
CA GLY A 68 10.10 -5.42 6.12
C GLY A 68 9.77 -3.96 6.44
N LEU A 69 9.27 -3.20 5.47
CA LEU A 69 8.88 -1.79 5.60
C LEU A 69 7.36 -1.65 5.62
N ASP A 70 6.88 -0.54 6.17
CA ASP A 70 5.48 -0.14 6.05
C ASP A 70 5.09 0.07 4.57
N VAL A 71 3.82 0.04 4.24
CA VAL A 71 3.37 -0.08 2.85
C VAL A 71 2.49 1.10 2.44
N THR A 72 2.66 1.56 1.20
CA THR A 72 1.76 2.54 0.59
C THR A 72 1.26 2.05 -0.76
N PHE A 73 -0.04 2.08 -0.94
CA PHE A 73 -0.70 1.88 -2.22
C PHE A 73 -0.95 3.23 -2.89
N SER A 74 -0.41 3.41 -4.08
CA SER A 74 -0.41 4.67 -4.82
C SER A 74 -0.41 4.42 -6.33
N GLY A 75 0.09 5.37 -7.13
CA GLY A 75 0.27 5.24 -8.58
C GLY A 75 -0.82 5.93 -9.36
N GLY A 76 -1.70 5.18 -10.04
CA GLY A 76 -2.95 5.65 -10.59
C GLY A 76 -3.95 5.87 -9.46
N ASP A 77 -4.86 4.94 -9.30
CA ASP A 77 -5.74 4.90 -8.12
C ASP A 77 -5.90 3.43 -7.71
N PRO A 78 -5.46 3.01 -6.53
CA PRO A 78 -5.64 1.63 -6.05
C PRO A 78 -7.11 1.18 -6.07
N MET A 79 -8.05 2.11 -5.90
CA MET A 79 -9.49 1.85 -5.99
C MET A 79 -9.97 1.57 -7.43
N PHE A 80 -9.09 1.60 -8.42
CA PHE A 80 -9.33 1.13 -9.78
C PHE A 80 -9.19 -0.39 -9.90
N GLN A 81 -8.32 -1.00 -9.10
CA GLN A 81 -8.09 -2.45 -9.01
C GLN A 81 -8.35 -2.96 -7.57
N PRO A 82 -9.52 -2.67 -6.98
CA PRO A 82 -9.74 -2.86 -5.55
C PRO A 82 -9.59 -4.31 -5.12
N GLU A 83 -10.01 -5.29 -5.94
CA GLU A 83 -9.91 -6.71 -5.59
C GLU A 83 -8.45 -7.18 -5.49
N ALA A 84 -7.61 -6.74 -6.42
CA ALA A 84 -6.19 -7.10 -6.43
C ALA A 84 -5.44 -6.47 -5.24
N PHE A 85 -5.69 -5.20 -4.96
CA PHE A 85 -5.11 -4.53 -3.79
C PHE A 85 -5.66 -5.07 -2.47
N THR A 86 -6.93 -5.50 -2.41
CA THR A 86 -7.50 -6.19 -1.23
C THR A 86 -6.78 -7.51 -0.97
N LEU A 87 -6.56 -8.32 -2.03
CA LEU A 87 -5.84 -9.57 -1.89
C LEU A 87 -4.39 -9.33 -1.42
N LEU A 88 -3.70 -8.33 -2.00
CA LEU A 88 -2.35 -7.93 -1.58
C LEU A 88 -2.33 -7.52 -0.12
N ALA A 89 -3.25 -6.64 0.30
CA ALA A 89 -3.35 -6.19 1.67
C ALA A 89 -3.60 -7.35 2.65
N ASN A 90 -4.49 -8.27 2.30
CA ASN A 90 -4.77 -9.46 3.13
C ASN A 90 -3.52 -10.33 3.33
N ILE A 91 -2.70 -10.53 2.29
CA ILE A 91 -1.45 -11.29 2.42
C ILE A 91 -0.47 -10.56 3.32
N ILE A 92 -0.32 -9.24 3.17
CA ILE A 92 0.56 -8.42 4.01
C ILE A 92 0.10 -8.48 5.47
N ARG A 93 -1.20 -8.28 5.75
CA ARG A 93 -1.77 -8.34 7.10
C ARG A 93 -1.62 -9.70 7.78
N ALA A 94 -1.72 -10.78 7.01
CA ALA A 94 -1.56 -12.14 7.54
C ALA A 94 -0.11 -12.47 7.93
N ASN A 95 0.88 -11.75 7.39
CA ASN A 95 2.30 -12.08 7.53
C ASN A 95 3.13 -10.96 8.18
N SER A 96 2.53 -9.82 8.51
CA SER A 96 3.24 -8.69 9.10
C SER A 96 2.32 -7.81 9.95
N THR A 97 2.95 -6.86 10.66
CA THR A 97 2.25 -5.78 11.38
C THR A 97 2.47 -4.41 10.72
N HIS A 98 2.89 -4.41 9.44
CA HIS A 98 3.11 -3.17 8.70
C HIS A 98 1.83 -2.39 8.55
N ASP A 99 1.91 -1.06 8.70
CA ASP A 99 0.78 -0.22 8.41
C ASP A 99 0.61 -0.06 6.88
N ILE A 100 -0.62 0.15 6.44
CA ILE A 100 -0.97 0.29 5.04
C ILE A 100 -1.63 1.65 4.82
N TRP A 101 -0.95 2.50 4.05
CA TRP A 101 -1.51 3.74 3.53
C TRP A 101 -2.05 3.53 2.13
N CYS A 102 -3.09 4.28 1.76
CA CYS A 102 -3.68 4.22 0.43
C CYS A 102 -4.04 5.62 -0.06
N TYR A 103 -3.60 5.95 -1.27
CA TYR A 103 -3.97 7.19 -1.95
C TYR A 103 -5.13 6.93 -2.90
N THR A 104 -6.13 7.80 -2.90
CA THR A 104 -7.25 7.73 -3.85
C THR A 104 -7.82 9.10 -4.20
N GLY A 105 -8.28 9.26 -5.41
CA GLY A 105 -9.03 10.45 -5.81
C GLY A 105 -10.48 10.44 -5.31
N TYR A 106 -10.99 9.34 -4.78
CA TYR A 106 -12.31 9.30 -4.18
C TYR A 106 -12.30 9.92 -2.78
N ARG A 107 -13.44 10.51 -2.37
CA ARG A 107 -13.71 10.75 -0.97
C ARG A 107 -14.17 9.46 -0.30
N ILE A 108 -13.75 9.25 0.97
CA ILE A 108 -14.05 8.01 1.71
C ILE A 108 -15.55 7.69 1.71
N GLU A 109 -16.41 8.73 1.77
CA GLU A 109 -17.86 8.59 1.79
C GLU A 109 -18.40 7.91 0.51
N ARG A 110 -17.65 7.98 -0.60
CA ARG A 110 -18.01 7.32 -1.86
C ARG A 110 -17.60 5.85 -1.90
N LEU A 111 -16.64 5.45 -1.07
CA LEU A 111 -16.12 4.09 -1.05
C LEU A 111 -17.07 3.12 -0.33
N PHE A 112 -17.89 3.62 0.60
CA PHE A 112 -18.85 2.80 1.34
C PHE A 112 -19.95 2.17 0.46
N SER A 113 -20.27 2.77 -0.67
CA SER A 113 -21.34 2.31 -1.57
C SER A 113 -20.89 1.24 -2.58
N ASP A 114 -19.60 1.01 -2.75
CA ASP A 114 -19.04 -0.04 -3.61
C ASP A 114 -18.42 -1.14 -2.75
N PRO A 115 -19.01 -2.34 -2.66
CA PRO A 115 -18.50 -3.40 -1.79
C PRO A 115 -17.05 -3.80 -2.05
N ARG A 116 -16.57 -3.70 -3.30
CA ARG A 116 -15.20 -4.06 -3.67
C ARG A 116 -14.21 -3.05 -3.10
N ARG A 117 -14.51 -1.74 -3.24
CA ARG A 117 -13.68 -0.65 -2.69
C ARG A 117 -13.76 -0.60 -1.17
N HIS A 118 -14.92 -0.92 -0.61
CA HIS A 118 -15.09 -1.03 0.84
C HIS A 118 -14.23 -2.14 1.42
N ALA A 119 -14.15 -3.30 0.74
CA ALA A 119 -13.28 -4.40 1.16
C ALA A 119 -11.79 -3.99 1.19
N LEU A 120 -11.32 -3.19 0.22
CA LEU A 120 -9.96 -2.64 0.28
C LEU A 120 -9.83 -1.62 1.40
N LEU A 121 -10.82 -0.74 1.58
CA LEU A 121 -10.81 0.27 2.63
C LEU A 121 -10.62 -0.35 4.02
N GLU A 122 -11.29 -1.47 4.33
CA GLU A 122 -11.16 -2.19 5.60
C GLU A 122 -9.74 -2.71 5.89
N GLN A 123 -8.86 -2.76 4.89
CA GLN A 123 -7.48 -3.20 5.04
C GLN A 123 -6.48 -2.03 5.20
N VAL A 124 -6.95 -0.79 5.13
CA VAL A 124 -6.12 0.42 5.13
C VAL A 124 -6.13 1.08 6.50
N ASP A 125 -4.98 1.52 6.99
CA ASP A 125 -4.88 2.29 8.24
C ASP A 125 -5.13 3.77 8.00
N VAL A 126 -4.49 4.34 6.97
CA VAL A 126 -4.67 5.75 6.61
C VAL A 126 -4.99 5.89 5.13
N LEU A 127 -6.09 6.58 4.85
CA LEU A 127 -6.51 6.92 3.50
C LEU A 127 -6.17 8.39 3.21
N VAL A 128 -5.39 8.64 2.18
CA VAL A 128 -5.24 9.97 1.60
C VAL A 128 -6.32 10.13 0.55
N ASP A 129 -7.40 10.83 0.91
CA ASP A 129 -8.63 10.89 0.14
C ASP A 129 -8.85 12.21 -0.60
N GLY A 130 -9.49 12.11 -1.75
CA GLY A 130 -9.89 13.26 -2.57
C GLY A 130 -8.99 13.52 -3.77
N PRO A 131 -9.55 14.05 -4.86
CA PRO A 131 -8.81 14.31 -6.08
C PRO A 131 -7.75 15.40 -5.86
N TYR A 132 -6.64 15.31 -6.59
CA TYR A 132 -5.69 16.42 -6.64
C TYR A 132 -6.31 17.63 -7.32
N VAL A 133 -6.16 18.80 -6.71
CA VAL A 133 -6.65 20.09 -7.25
C VAL A 133 -5.47 21.04 -7.37
N GLN A 134 -5.04 21.32 -8.61
CA GLN A 134 -3.84 22.11 -8.89
C GLN A 134 -3.87 23.52 -8.28
N SER A 135 -5.02 24.18 -8.27
CA SER A 135 -5.17 25.51 -7.66
C SER A 135 -5.05 25.51 -6.14
N LEU A 136 -5.12 24.34 -5.51
CA LEU A 136 -4.96 24.12 -4.07
C LEU A 136 -3.65 23.42 -3.73
N ARG A 137 -2.70 23.37 -4.68
CA ARG A 137 -1.38 22.77 -4.47
C ARG A 137 -0.64 23.52 -3.38
N ASP A 138 -0.13 22.77 -2.41
CA ASP A 138 0.66 23.32 -1.31
C ASP A 138 1.76 22.32 -0.93
N LEU A 139 3.02 22.75 -1.03
CA LEU A 139 4.19 21.91 -0.77
C LEU A 139 4.52 21.79 0.73
N SER A 140 3.87 22.57 1.59
CA SER A 140 4.02 22.47 3.04
C SER A 140 3.17 21.36 3.66
N LEU A 141 2.22 20.81 2.88
CA LEU A 141 1.34 19.75 3.35
C LEU A 141 2.09 18.40 3.43
N LEU A 142 2.05 17.76 4.59
CA LEU A 142 2.58 16.43 4.76
C LEU A 142 1.72 15.42 4.00
N PHE A 143 2.35 14.59 3.15
CA PHE A 143 1.77 13.45 2.46
C PHE A 143 0.52 13.74 1.60
N ARG A 144 0.33 15.00 1.19
CA ARG A 144 -0.81 15.44 0.35
C ARG A 144 -0.31 16.44 -0.70
N GLY A 145 -0.88 16.37 -1.90
CA GLY A 145 -0.50 17.28 -2.99
C GLY A 145 -1.31 18.59 -3.01
N SER A 146 -2.50 18.63 -2.41
CA SER A 146 -3.40 19.79 -2.42
C SER A 146 -4.24 19.88 -1.15
N ALA A 147 -4.60 21.10 -0.75
CA ALA A 147 -5.22 21.39 0.54
C ALA A 147 -6.62 20.77 0.73
N ASN A 148 -7.31 20.39 -0.35
CA ASN A 148 -8.59 19.70 -0.28
C ASN A 148 -8.49 18.22 0.09
N GLN A 149 -7.31 17.60 -0.03
CA GLN A 149 -7.10 16.21 0.34
C GLN A 149 -7.06 16.05 1.86
N ARG A 150 -7.52 14.91 2.36
CA ARG A 150 -7.55 14.61 3.80
C ARG A 150 -6.70 13.38 4.07
N LEU A 151 -6.07 13.35 5.23
CA LEU A 151 -5.55 12.15 5.85
C LEU A 151 -6.66 11.60 6.77
N VAL A 152 -7.17 10.43 6.48
CA VAL A 152 -8.30 9.83 7.20
C VAL A 152 -7.79 8.62 7.96
N ASP A 153 -8.01 8.57 9.28
CA ASP A 153 -7.84 7.39 10.10
C ASP A 153 -9.01 6.43 9.78
N VAL A 154 -8.73 5.38 9.04
CA VAL A 154 -9.76 4.46 8.54
C VAL A 154 -10.35 3.62 9.68
N PRO A 155 -9.57 2.96 10.53
CA PRO A 155 -10.11 2.20 11.67
C PRO A 155 -11.01 3.04 12.57
N ALA A 156 -10.57 4.25 12.95
CA ALA A 156 -11.38 5.13 13.79
C ALA A 156 -12.65 5.62 13.07
N THR A 157 -12.56 5.88 11.76
CA THR A 157 -13.71 6.27 10.93
C THR A 157 -14.75 5.16 10.86
N LEU A 158 -14.34 3.93 10.61
CA LEU A 158 -15.23 2.76 10.56
C LEU A 158 -15.88 2.50 11.93
N ALA A 159 -15.10 2.56 13.00
CA ALA A 159 -15.60 2.34 14.36
C ALA A 159 -16.60 3.40 14.83
N GLN A 160 -16.42 4.68 14.42
CA GLN A 160 -17.24 5.79 14.85
C GLN A 160 -18.40 6.13 13.90
N GLY A 161 -18.41 5.55 12.69
CA GLY A 161 -19.41 5.86 11.66
C GLY A 161 -19.37 7.32 11.16
N ARG A 162 -18.26 8.03 11.38
CA ARG A 162 -18.01 9.40 10.92
C ARG A 162 -16.53 9.54 10.56
N VAL A 163 -16.21 10.46 9.65
CA VAL A 163 -14.82 10.70 9.27
C VAL A 163 -14.02 11.20 10.46
N VAL A 164 -12.93 10.49 10.75
CA VAL A 164 -11.91 10.85 11.73
C VAL A 164 -10.63 11.17 10.96
N LEU A 165 -10.08 12.36 11.17
CA LEU A 165 -8.85 12.76 10.52
C LEU A 165 -7.65 12.16 11.25
N TYR A 166 -6.71 11.65 10.48
CA TYR A 166 -5.40 11.26 10.96
C TYR A 166 -4.54 12.53 11.10
N THR A 167 -3.96 12.74 12.26
CA THR A 167 -2.98 13.80 12.50
C THR A 167 -1.61 13.13 12.58
N PRO A 168 -0.70 13.37 11.62
CA PRO A 168 0.67 12.94 11.79
C PRO A 168 1.18 13.51 13.11
N GLU A 169 1.55 12.67 14.05
CA GLU A 169 2.35 13.13 15.20
C GLU A 169 3.60 13.77 14.61
N ASP A 170 4.00 14.94 15.15
CA ASP A 170 5.11 15.71 14.62
C ASP A 170 6.21 14.77 14.14
N VAL A 171 6.49 14.80 12.82
CA VAL A 171 7.62 14.10 12.22
C VAL A 171 8.87 14.87 12.67
N THR A 172 9.08 14.90 13.98
CA THR A 172 10.33 15.37 14.55
C THR A 172 11.39 14.34 14.18
N TYR A 173 12.58 14.81 13.84
CA TYR A 173 13.78 14.04 13.50
C TYR A 173 14.15 12.91 14.48
N GLU A 174 13.41 12.73 15.56
CA GLU A 174 13.56 11.62 16.52
C GLU A 174 13.29 10.23 15.94
N TYR A 175 12.55 10.14 14.82
CA TYR A 175 12.28 8.85 14.20
C TYR A 175 13.52 8.22 13.55
N ILE A 176 14.52 9.02 13.21
CA ILE A 176 15.80 8.55 12.63
C ILE A 176 16.79 8.08 13.72
N SER A 177 16.59 8.48 14.97
CA SER A 177 17.56 8.26 16.06
C SER A 177 17.24 7.10 17.00
N LYS A 178 16.06 6.49 16.93
CA LYS A 178 15.75 5.29 17.70
C LYS A 178 16.12 4.04 16.87
N PRO A 179 17.18 3.32 17.22
CA PRO A 179 17.41 2.03 16.58
C PRO A 179 16.20 1.16 16.88
N ARG A 180 15.49 0.71 15.84
CA ARG A 180 14.50 -0.37 16.00
C ARG A 180 15.22 -1.52 16.68
N GLN A 181 14.79 -1.93 17.87
CA GLN A 181 15.26 -3.17 18.44
C GLN A 181 14.94 -4.26 17.42
N ALA A 182 15.98 -4.81 16.81
CA ALA A 182 15.84 -5.96 15.95
C ALA A 182 15.15 -7.05 16.79
N ILE A 183 13.90 -7.36 16.44
CA ILE A 183 13.26 -8.56 16.94
C ILE A 183 13.96 -9.69 16.20
N LEU A 184 15.00 -10.25 16.84
CA LEU A 184 15.62 -11.47 16.37
C LEU A 184 14.53 -12.53 16.33
N PRO A 185 14.32 -13.22 15.20
CA PRO A 185 13.37 -14.31 15.15
C PRO A 185 13.80 -15.39 16.13
N SER A 186 12.99 -15.67 17.13
CA SER A 186 13.20 -16.72 18.13
C SER A 186 12.77 -18.09 17.58
N SER A 187 13.24 -18.46 16.38
CA SER A 187 13.05 -19.81 15.86
C SER A 187 14.32 -20.25 15.13
N PRO A 188 14.86 -21.45 15.43
CA PRO A 188 16.01 -21.96 14.74
C PRO A 188 15.67 -22.21 13.26
N MET A 189 16.50 -21.70 12.37
CA MET A 189 16.47 -22.01 10.94
C MET A 189 16.33 -23.53 10.76
N ARG A 190 15.26 -23.94 10.07
CA ARG A 190 15.15 -25.31 9.58
C ARG A 190 16.28 -25.52 8.56
N ALA A 191 17.00 -26.61 8.76
CA ALA A 191 18.13 -27.02 7.94
C ALA A 191 17.80 -26.96 6.44
N THR A 192 18.69 -26.34 5.69
CA THR A 192 18.69 -26.27 4.24
C THR A 192 18.74 -27.67 3.60
N ALA A 193 18.13 -27.77 2.43
CA ALA A 193 17.96 -28.97 1.60
C ALA A 193 19.26 -29.73 1.18
N ALA A 194 20.38 -29.47 1.81
CA ALA A 194 21.67 -30.16 1.57
C ALA A 194 21.85 -31.47 2.33
N SER A 195 20.97 -31.81 3.29
CA SER A 195 21.15 -33.06 4.09
C SER A 195 20.32 -34.25 3.58
N ILE A 196 19.65 -34.13 2.43
CA ILE A 196 18.82 -35.22 1.86
C ILE A 196 19.57 -36.04 0.80
N LEU A 197 20.78 -35.66 0.37
CA LEU A 197 21.51 -36.32 -0.69
C LEU A 197 22.63 -37.29 -0.22
N GLU A 198 22.84 -37.47 1.08
CA GLU A 198 23.89 -38.36 1.59
C GLU A 198 23.43 -39.75 2.05
N HIS A 199 22.14 -40.11 1.90
CA HIS A 199 21.64 -41.44 2.33
C HIS A 199 21.09 -42.32 1.19
N SER A 200 21.53 -42.11 -0.05
CA SER A 200 21.13 -42.96 -1.19
C SER A 200 22.28 -43.72 -1.87
N ASN A 201 23.45 -43.85 -1.26
CA ASN A 201 24.52 -44.71 -1.77
C ASN A 201 25.01 -45.66 -0.69
N ALA A 202 24.18 -46.58 -0.23
CA ALA A 202 24.57 -47.82 0.45
C ALA A 202 23.39 -48.78 0.41
N LEU A 203 23.27 -49.51 -0.70
CA LEU A 203 22.87 -50.92 -0.83
C LEU A 203 22.73 -51.26 -2.33
#